data_b5170811b9fbf13858f0c6b4f5e7ac14
#
_entry.id   b5170811b9fbf13858f0c6b4f5e7ac14
#
_cell.length_a   1.000
_cell.length_b   1.000
_cell.length_c   1.000
_cell.angle_alpha   90.00
_cell.angle_beta   90.00
_cell.angle_gamma   90.00
#
_symmetry.space_group_name_H-M   'P 1'
#
loop_
_entity.id
_entity.type
_entity.pdbx_description
1 polymer ?
#
loop_
_entity_poly.entity_id
_entity_poly.type
_entity_poly.pdbx_seq_one_letter_code
_entity_poly.pdbx_strand_id
1 'polypeptide(L)'
;SSDLMGAGIAVVNVGNSAPSVVKRVQDQVAAFTHTCFMIAPYESYIEVCEKLNALTPGNFKKKSALFNSGAEALENAVKIARHYTKRQAVVVFEHGYHGRTNLTMAMTAKNMPYKEGFGPFTPEIYRMPMAYPFRSEIPVEHVLEEVIHKIEKEIDRKSTRLNSSHLGISYAVFC
;
A
#
# COMPACT_ATOMS: atom_id res chain seq x y z
N SER A 1 11.86 -26.98 -8.44
CA SER A 1 11.51 -25.79 -9.20
C SER A 1 10.07 -25.29 -9.00
N SER A 2 9.40 -25.70 -7.93
CA SER A 2 8.12 -25.10 -7.49
C SER A 2 8.25 -23.61 -7.14
N ASP A 3 9.46 -23.15 -6.81
CA ASP A 3 9.75 -21.78 -6.47
C ASP A 3 9.62 -20.78 -7.62
N LEU A 4 9.70 -21.26 -8.87
CA LEU A 4 9.57 -20.43 -10.06
C LEU A 4 8.14 -19.88 -10.25
N MET A 5 7.13 -20.66 -9.90
CA MET A 5 5.73 -20.22 -10.02
C MET A 5 5.34 -19.23 -8.92
N GLY A 6 5.97 -19.33 -7.76
CA GLY A 6 5.75 -18.38 -6.65
C GLY A 6 6.52 -17.06 -6.82
N ALA A 7 7.56 -17.03 -7.68
CA ALA A 7 8.39 -15.84 -7.95
C ALA A 7 8.75 -15.04 -6.69
N GLY A 8 9.07 -15.73 -5.57
CA GLY A 8 9.32 -15.07 -4.28
C GLY A 8 8.12 -14.29 -3.74
N ILE A 9 6.90 -14.80 -3.95
CA ILE A 9 5.62 -14.10 -3.73
C ILE A 9 5.52 -12.87 -4.67
N ALA A 10 5.68 -13.12 -5.97
CA ALA A 10 5.53 -12.16 -7.07
C ALA A 10 6.51 -10.97 -7.06
N VAL A 11 7.70 -11.11 -6.47
CA VAL A 11 8.69 -10.02 -6.40
C VAL A 11 9.90 -10.20 -7.33
N VAL A 12 10.13 -11.39 -7.87
CA VAL A 12 11.29 -11.70 -8.73
C VAL A 12 10.87 -11.87 -10.20
N ASN A 13 10.13 -10.92 -10.72
CA ASN A 13 9.60 -11.00 -12.09
C ASN A 13 10.68 -10.93 -13.19
N VAL A 14 11.85 -10.37 -12.90
CA VAL A 14 13.01 -10.32 -13.80
C VAL A 14 13.94 -11.54 -13.63
N GLY A 15 13.59 -12.46 -12.76
CA GLY A 15 14.35 -13.66 -12.43
C GLY A 15 15.26 -13.49 -11.22
N ASN A 16 15.74 -14.64 -10.70
CA ASN A 16 16.71 -14.66 -9.63
C ASN A 16 18.11 -14.35 -10.18
N SER A 17 18.83 -13.45 -9.55
CA SER A 17 20.20 -13.06 -9.93
C SER A 17 20.32 -12.60 -11.39
N ALA A 18 19.37 -11.80 -11.88
CA ALA A 18 19.45 -11.22 -13.22
C ALA A 18 20.78 -10.45 -13.39
N PRO A 19 21.59 -10.73 -14.45
CA PRO A 19 22.95 -10.19 -14.54
C PRO A 19 23.03 -8.68 -14.51
N SER A 20 22.08 -7.97 -15.12
CA SER A 20 22.01 -6.49 -15.08
C SER A 20 21.75 -5.95 -13.67
N VAL A 21 20.90 -6.61 -12.91
CA VAL A 21 20.61 -6.24 -11.50
C VAL A 21 21.83 -6.50 -10.64
N VAL A 22 22.45 -7.68 -10.75
CA VAL A 22 23.66 -8.03 -10.00
C VAL A 22 24.77 -7.01 -10.27
N LYS A 23 25.02 -6.68 -11.54
CA LYS A 23 26.04 -5.70 -11.93
C LYS A 23 25.76 -4.32 -11.29
N ARG A 24 24.52 -3.83 -11.37
CA ARG A 24 24.14 -2.54 -10.79
C ARG A 24 24.31 -2.50 -9.26
N VAL A 25 23.96 -3.59 -8.58
CA VAL A 25 24.14 -3.71 -7.13
C VAL A 25 25.63 -3.69 -6.76
N GLN A 26 26.47 -4.44 -7.49
CA GLN A 26 27.93 -4.45 -7.26
C GLN A 26 28.55 -3.05 -7.43
N ASP A 27 28.16 -2.34 -8.48
CA ASP A 27 28.66 -0.99 -8.73
C ASP A 27 28.23 -0.01 -7.61
N GLN A 28 26.99 -0.13 -7.16
CA GLN A 28 26.48 0.71 -6.08
C GLN A 28 27.18 0.43 -4.74
N VAL A 29 27.38 -0.84 -4.40
CA VAL A 29 28.08 -1.23 -3.15
C VAL A 29 29.53 -0.78 -3.17
N ALA A 30 30.18 -0.81 -4.34
CA ALA A 30 31.54 -0.31 -4.50
C ALA A 30 31.63 1.22 -4.35
N ALA A 31 30.58 1.95 -4.71
CA ALA A 31 30.52 3.40 -4.56
C ALA A 31 30.21 3.82 -3.10
N PHE A 32 29.09 3.35 -2.55
CA PHE A 32 28.71 3.52 -1.14
C PHE A 32 27.53 2.61 -0.80
N THR A 33 27.42 2.22 0.47
CA THR A 33 26.34 1.37 0.97
C THR A 33 25.19 2.16 1.63
N HIS A 34 25.51 3.29 2.26
CA HIS A 34 24.53 4.12 2.95
C HIS A 34 24.97 5.57 3.05
N THR A 35 24.03 6.48 2.86
CA THR A 35 24.13 7.88 3.27
C THR A 35 22.75 8.35 3.76
N CYS A 36 22.72 9.36 4.64
CA CYS A 36 21.49 10.02 5.01
C CYS A 36 21.05 10.95 3.86
N PHE A 37 20.01 10.57 3.11
CA PHE A 37 19.55 11.30 1.93
C PHE A 37 19.24 12.79 2.21
N MET A 38 18.75 13.12 3.39
CA MET A 38 18.46 14.52 3.77
C MET A 38 19.73 15.39 3.89
N ILE A 39 20.88 14.77 4.15
CA ILE A 39 22.17 15.45 4.30
C ILE A 39 22.95 15.38 2.98
N ALA A 40 23.01 14.20 2.39
CA ALA A 40 23.72 13.91 1.16
C ALA A 40 22.81 13.17 0.17
N PRO A 41 22.02 13.90 -0.64
CA PRO A 41 21.18 13.31 -1.68
C PRO A 41 22.05 12.55 -2.70
N TYR A 42 21.51 11.46 -3.26
CA TYR A 42 22.16 10.63 -4.26
C TYR A 42 21.22 10.27 -5.41
N GLU A 43 21.81 10.11 -6.58
CA GLU A 43 21.09 10.00 -7.86
C GLU A 43 20.15 8.80 -7.91
N SER A 44 20.56 7.63 -7.45
CA SER A 44 19.73 6.40 -7.53
C SER A 44 18.38 6.54 -6.81
N TYR A 45 18.31 7.26 -5.70
CA TYR A 45 17.05 7.54 -5.03
C TYR A 45 16.15 8.44 -5.87
N ILE A 46 16.74 9.49 -6.45
CA ILE A 46 16.03 10.46 -7.30
C ILE A 46 15.51 9.77 -8.55
N GLU A 47 16.34 9.00 -9.24
CA GLU A 47 15.95 8.25 -10.44
C GLU A 47 14.75 7.31 -10.20
N VAL A 48 14.74 6.59 -9.08
CA VAL A 48 13.61 5.71 -8.71
C VAL A 48 12.35 6.53 -8.49
N CYS A 49 12.43 7.64 -7.76
CA CYS A 49 11.28 8.51 -7.51
C CYS A 49 10.74 9.13 -8.81
N GLU A 50 11.60 9.56 -9.71
CA GLU A 50 11.20 10.10 -11.03
C GLU A 50 10.50 9.04 -11.88
N LYS A 51 11.06 7.83 -11.95
CA LYS A 51 10.43 6.69 -12.66
C LYS A 51 9.07 6.34 -12.06
N LEU A 52 8.95 6.28 -10.75
CA LEU A 52 7.65 6.05 -10.09
C LEU A 52 6.64 7.15 -10.42
N ASN A 53 7.06 8.41 -10.39
CA ASN A 53 6.20 9.54 -10.75
C ASN A 53 5.72 9.46 -12.22
N ALA A 54 6.57 8.99 -13.12
CA ALA A 54 6.23 8.84 -14.54
C ALA A 54 5.32 7.64 -14.82
N LEU A 55 5.57 6.50 -14.15
CA LEU A 55 4.87 5.23 -14.41
C LEU A 55 3.51 5.14 -13.71
N THR A 56 3.32 5.80 -12.57
CA THR A 56 2.05 5.76 -11.84
C THR A 56 0.96 6.54 -12.59
N PRO A 57 -0.29 6.04 -12.62
CA PRO A 57 -1.38 6.67 -13.34
C PRO A 57 -1.78 8.05 -12.76
N GLY A 58 -2.44 8.86 -13.57
CA GLY A 58 -2.95 10.18 -13.22
C GLY A 58 -2.14 11.33 -13.81
N ASN A 59 -2.83 12.41 -14.23
CA ASN A 59 -2.27 13.58 -14.89
C ASN A 59 -2.02 14.76 -13.92
N PHE A 60 -1.60 14.48 -12.70
CA PHE A 60 -1.29 15.49 -11.69
C PHE A 60 0.18 15.41 -11.27
N LYS A 61 0.71 16.48 -10.69
CA LYS A 61 2.08 16.50 -10.16
C LYS A 61 2.22 15.53 -9.00
N LYS A 62 3.10 14.57 -9.15
CA LYS A 62 3.37 13.51 -8.17
C LYS A 62 4.68 13.78 -7.42
N LYS A 63 4.76 13.23 -6.22
CA LYS A 63 5.98 13.14 -5.43
C LYS A 63 6.04 11.73 -4.84
N SER A 64 7.23 11.13 -4.86
CA SER A 64 7.48 9.82 -4.27
C SER A 64 8.37 9.93 -3.06
N ALA A 65 8.16 9.04 -2.10
CA ALA A 65 9.05 8.82 -0.97
C ALA A 65 9.25 7.31 -0.80
N LEU A 66 10.48 6.90 -0.50
CA LEU A 66 10.84 5.50 -0.31
C LEU A 66 10.96 5.18 1.17
N PHE A 67 10.54 3.97 1.53
CA PHE A 67 10.57 3.42 2.89
C PHE A 67 11.16 2.02 2.86
N ASN A 68 11.54 1.47 4.02
CA ASN A 68 12.22 0.17 4.09
C ASN A 68 11.27 -1.02 3.84
N SER A 69 9.96 -0.82 3.95
CA SER A 69 8.96 -1.87 3.74
C SER A 69 7.61 -1.32 3.31
N GLY A 70 6.75 -2.18 2.74
CA GLY A 70 5.37 -1.83 2.43
C GLY A 70 4.56 -1.45 3.67
N ALA A 71 4.83 -2.07 4.83
CA ALA A 71 4.20 -1.68 6.09
C ALA A 71 4.55 -0.24 6.48
N GLU A 72 5.82 0.14 6.41
CA GLU A 72 6.23 1.52 6.68
C GLU A 72 5.66 2.52 5.67
N ALA A 73 5.62 2.14 4.40
CA ALA A 73 5.02 2.98 3.35
C ALA A 73 3.54 3.25 3.66
N LEU A 74 2.78 2.23 4.08
CA LEU A 74 1.39 2.37 4.49
C LEU A 74 1.21 3.20 5.77
N GLU A 75 2.01 2.96 6.78
CA GLU A 75 2.01 3.78 8.01
C GLU A 75 2.16 5.27 7.68
N ASN A 76 3.11 5.60 6.81
CA ASN A 76 3.34 6.97 6.39
C ASN A 76 2.24 7.50 5.46
N ALA A 77 1.70 6.69 4.55
CA ALA A 77 0.57 7.08 3.71
C ALA A 77 -0.66 7.45 4.54
N VAL A 78 -1.02 6.63 5.53
CA VAL A 78 -2.13 6.92 6.45
C VAL A 78 -1.86 8.18 7.27
N LYS A 79 -0.63 8.34 7.76
CA LYS A 79 -0.20 9.55 8.49
C LYS A 79 -0.38 10.82 7.65
N ILE A 80 0.10 10.80 6.41
CA ILE A 80 -0.01 11.93 5.47
C ILE A 80 -1.48 12.20 5.15
N ALA A 81 -2.27 11.15 4.85
CA ALA A 81 -3.68 11.28 4.54
C ALA A 81 -4.48 11.90 5.70
N ARG A 82 -4.28 11.38 6.92
CA ARG A 82 -4.93 11.94 8.13
C ARG A 82 -4.51 13.39 8.40
N HIS A 83 -3.22 13.70 8.23
CA HIS A 83 -2.74 15.07 8.41
C HIS A 83 -3.35 16.04 7.39
N TYR A 84 -3.40 15.65 6.13
CA TYR A 84 -3.93 16.48 5.05
C TYR A 84 -5.45 16.64 5.12
N THR A 85 -6.17 15.54 5.29
CA THR A 85 -7.65 15.54 5.25
C THR A 85 -8.30 15.92 6.58
N LYS A 86 -7.56 15.83 7.68
CA LYS A 86 -8.07 15.94 9.07
C LYS A 86 -9.12 14.88 9.40
N ARG A 87 -9.16 13.77 8.67
CA ARG A 87 -10.07 12.63 8.88
C ARG A 87 -9.32 11.48 9.52
N GLN A 88 -9.97 10.75 10.43
CA GLN A 88 -9.35 9.64 11.17
C GLN A 88 -9.66 8.28 10.55
N ALA A 89 -10.87 8.11 10.01
CA ALA A 89 -11.32 6.85 9.43
C ALA A 89 -10.48 6.43 8.20
N VAL A 90 -10.13 5.15 8.18
CA VAL A 90 -9.45 4.50 7.05
C VAL A 90 -10.33 3.35 6.57
N VAL A 91 -10.71 3.37 5.32
CA VAL A 91 -11.44 2.29 4.66
C VAL A 91 -10.46 1.31 4.05
N VAL A 92 -10.65 0.01 4.34
CA VAL A 92 -9.89 -1.10 3.76
C VAL A 92 -10.84 -2.16 3.22
N PHE A 93 -10.38 -2.99 2.29
CA PHE A 93 -11.20 -4.02 1.69
C PHE A 93 -10.91 -5.41 2.26
N GLU A 94 -11.92 -6.29 2.21
CA GLU A 94 -11.77 -7.72 2.50
C GLU A 94 -10.69 -8.33 1.60
N HIS A 95 -10.06 -9.39 2.09
CA HIS A 95 -8.92 -10.09 1.46
C HIS A 95 -7.63 -9.28 1.37
N GLY A 96 -7.61 -7.99 1.77
CA GLY A 96 -6.41 -7.16 1.76
C GLY A 96 -5.38 -7.58 2.81
N TYR A 97 -4.10 -7.59 2.42
CA TYR A 97 -2.96 -7.70 3.31
C TYR A 97 -2.15 -6.39 3.28
N HIS A 98 -1.85 -5.85 4.45
CA HIS A 98 -1.24 -4.53 4.56
C HIS A 98 0.06 -4.50 5.37
N GLY A 99 0.41 -5.57 6.03
CA GLY A 99 1.66 -5.66 6.82
C GLY A 99 1.43 -6.22 8.23
N ARG A 100 2.47 -6.12 9.06
CA ARG A 100 2.50 -6.69 10.41
C ARG A 100 2.88 -5.69 11.52
N THR A 101 2.81 -4.40 11.25
CA THR A 101 2.83 -3.37 12.30
C THR A 101 1.43 -3.22 12.91
N ASN A 102 1.28 -2.56 14.04
CA ASN A 102 -0.01 -2.48 14.73
C ASN A 102 -1.12 -1.90 13.83
N LEU A 103 -0.86 -0.78 13.13
CA LEU A 103 -1.81 -0.19 12.19
C LEU A 103 -2.04 -1.10 10.99
N THR A 104 -1.01 -1.64 10.36
CA THR A 104 -1.16 -2.47 9.18
C THR A 104 -1.77 -3.84 9.47
N MET A 105 -1.60 -4.38 10.69
CA MET A 105 -2.37 -5.55 11.16
C MET A 105 -3.85 -5.21 11.36
N ALA A 106 -4.18 -4.03 11.90
CA ALA A 106 -5.57 -3.57 11.98
C ALA A 106 -6.22 -3.53 10.58
N MET A 107 -5.48 -3.08 9.58
CA MET A 107 -5.92 -3.00 8.18
C MET A 107 -6.01 -4.38 7.50
N THR A 108 -5.15 -5.33 7.85
CA THR A 108 -5.10 -6.67 7.24
C THR A 108 -6.39 -7.46 7.54
N ALA A 109 -6.95 -8.10 6.51
CA ALA A 109 -8.23 -8.80 6.64
C ALA A 109 -8.12 -10.10 7.43
N LYS A 110 -7.18 -10.97 7.06
CA LYS A 110 -7.06 -12.33 7.59
C LYS A 110 -6.51 -12.34 9.03
N ASN A 111 -7.26 -12.98 9.95
CA ASN A 111 -6.84 -13.10 11.35
C ASN A 111 -5.66 -14.06 11.50
N MET A 112 -5.88 -15.33 11.24
CA MET A 112 -4.81 -16.35 11.23
C MET A 112 -4.07 -16.32 9.89
N PRO A 113 -2.73 -16.36 9.88
CA PRO A 113 -1.80 -16.33 11.00
C PRO A 113 -1.30 -14.92 11.39
N TYR A 114 -1.93 -13.84 10.91
CA TYR A 114 -1.30 -12.51 10.90
C TYR A 114 -1.61 -11.65 12.12
N LYS A 115 -2.76 -11.86 12.79
CA LYS A 115 -3.30 -10.93 13.79
C LYS A 115 -3.63 -11.58 15.13
N GLU A 116 -3.86 -12.88 15.16
CA GLU A 116 -4.31 -13.58 16.35
C GLU A 116 -3.31 -13.44 17.50
N GLY A 117 -3.81 -12.97 18.64
CA GLY A 117 -3.01 -12.77 19.84
C GLY A 117 -2.16 -11.51 19.90
N PHE A 118 -2.17 -10.66 18.85
CA PHE A 118 -1.33 -9.44 18.77
C PHE A 118 -2.05 -8.13 19.08
N GLY A 119 -3.34 -8.18 19.45
CA GLY A 119 -4.10 -6.97 19.82
C GLY A 119 -3.68 -6.35 21.17
N PRO A 120 -4.17 -5.17 21.52
CA PRO A 120 -5.17 -4.39 20.79
C PRO A 120 -4.61 -3.67 19.56
N PHE A 121 -5.48 -3.49 18.55
CA PHE A 121 -5.11 -2.84 17.29
C PHE A 121 -5.55 -1.38 17.27
N THR A 122 -4.94 -0.61 16.35
CA THR A 122 -5.31 0.78 16.06
C THR A 122 -6.79 0.90 15.68
N PRO A 123 -7.56 1.81 16.28
CA PRO A 123 -8.95 2.06 15.96
C PRO A 123 -9.12 2.83 14.64
N GLU A 124 -10.38 3.07 14.26
CA GLU A 124 -10.79 3.83 13.08
C GLU A 124 -10.40 3.15 11.74
N ILE A 125 -10.42 1.81 11.73
CA ILE A 125 -10.23 0.99 10.53
C ILE A 125 -11.56 0.29 10.20
N TYR A 126 -12.13 0.63 9.05
CA TYR A 126 -13.43 0.15 8.58
C TYR A 126 -13.24 -0.78 7.39
N ARG A 127 -13.72 -2.02 7.53
CA ARG A 127 -13.55 -3.03 6.49
C ARG A 127 -14.79 -3.15 5.63
N MET A 128 -14.59 -3.02 4.31
CA MET A 128 -15.64 -3.07 3.31
C MET A 128 -15.53 -4.34 2.46
N PRO A 129 -16.64 -4.84 1.92
CA PRO A 129 -16.61 -5.96 0.99
C PRO A 129 -15.83 -5.58 -0.27
N MET A 130 -15.18 -6.59 -0.88
CA MET A 130 -14.45 -6.45 -2.13
C MET A 130 -15.23 -7.11 -3.26
N ALA A 131 -15.35 -6.45 -4.39
CA ALA A 131 -15.90 -7.05 -5.59
C ALA A 131 -15.01 -8.23 -6.04
N TYR A 132 -15.59 -9.44 -6.12
CA TYR A 132 -14.87 -10.65 -6.48
C TYR A 132 -15.70 -11.50 -7.48
N PRO A 133 -15.92 -10.99 -8.71
CA PRO A 133 -16.87 -11.59 -9.65
C PRO A 133 -16.54 -13.03 -10.04
N PHE A 134 -15.28 -13.44 -9.93
CA PHE A 134 -14.86 -14.83 -10.23
C PHE A 134 -15.44 -15.87 -9.24
N ARG A 135 -15.74 -15.49 -8.00
CA ARG A 135 -16.24 -16.39 -6.95
C ARG A 135 -17.51 -15.91 -6.28
N SER A 136 -17.91 -14.68 -6.50
CA SER A 136 -19.12 -14.10 -5.93
C SER A 136 -20.25 -14.19 -6.96
N GLU A 137 -21.41 -14.67 -6.54
CA GLU A 137 -22.65 -14.58 -7.32
C GLU A 137 -23.28 -13.18 -7.26
N ILE A 138 -22.75 -12.31 -6.40
CA ILE A 138 -23.25 -10.94 -6.21
C ILE A 138 -22.70 -10.05 -7.32
N PRO A 139 -23.55 -9.36 -8.08
CA PRO A 139 -23.12 -8.38 -9.09
C PRO A 139 -22.25 -7.28 -8.49
N VAL A 140 -21.28 -6.78 -9.27
CA VAL A 140 -20.33 -5.76 -8.81
C VAL A 140 -21.04 -4.48 -8.37
N GLU A 141 -22.14 -4.15 -9.03
CA GLU A 141 -22.97 -2.99 -8.72
C GLU A 141 -23.56 -3.06 -7.30
N HIS A 142 -24.04 -4.23 -6.89
CA HIS A 142 -24.57 -4.45 -5.54
C HIS A 142 -23.48 -4.36 -4.47
N VAL A 143 -22.25 -4.81 -4.77
CA VAL A 143 -21.12 -4.65 -3.86
C VAL A 143 -20.80 -3.16 -3.64
N LEU A 144 -20.87 -2.36 -4.69
CA LEU A 144 -20.68 -0.90 -4.59
C LEU A 144 -21.75 -0.23 -3.72
N GLU A 145 -23.02 -0.61 -3.91
CA GLU A 145 -24.13 -0.12 -3.09
C GLU A 145 -23.94 -0.50 -1.61
N GLU A 146 -23.53 -1.72 -1.34
CA GLU A 146 -23.24 -2.18 0.02
C GLU A 146 -22.08 -1.39 0.66
N VAL A 147 -21.01 -1.14 -0.09
CA VAL A 147 -19.87 -0.32 0.38
C VAL A 147 -20.32 1.09 0.73
N ILE A 148 -21.11 1.74 -0.14
CA ILE A 148 -21.64 3.09 0.11
C ILE A 148 -22.51 3.08 1.36
N HIS A 149 -23.44 2.13 1.47
CA HIS A 149 -24.33 2.02 2.62
C HIS A 149 -23.58 1.82 3.94
N LYS A 150 -22.55 0.95 3.95
CA LYS A 150 -21.69 0.76 5.13
C LYS A 150 -20.93 2.03 5.50
N ILE A 151 -20.37 2.74 4.52
CA ILE A 151 -19.68 4.01 4.77
C ILE A 151 -20.62 5.02 5.41
N GLU A 152 -21.85 5.15 4.90
CA GLU A 152 -22.84 6.09 5.43
C GLU A 152 -23.31 5.71 6.84
N LYS A 153 -23.40 4.42 7.15
CA LYS A 153 -23.89 3.91 8.41
C LYS A 153 -22.83 3.86 9.51
N GLU A 154 -21.63 3.42 9.18
CA GLU A 154 -20.58 3.10 10.16
C GLU A 154 -19.58 4.25 10.37
N ILE A 155 -19.40 5.10 9.34
CA ILE A 155 -18.46 6.23 9.41
C ILE A 155 -19.26 7.50 9.63
N ASP A 156 -19.31 7.97 10.88
CA ASP A 156 -20.10 9.12 11.29
C ASP A 156 -19.85 10.36 10.43
N ARG A 157 -20.91 11.15 10.21
CA ARG A 157 -20.92 12.41 9.45
C ARG A 157 -19.88 13.43 9.92
N LYS A 158 -19.37 13.34 11.14
CA LYS A 158 -18.30 14.20 11.66
C LYS A 158 -16.92 13.91 11.09
N SER A 159 -16.70 12.70 10.60
CA SER A 159 -15.44 12.29 9.97
C SER A 159 -15.51 12.23 8.44
N THR A 160 -16.70 12.35 7.85
CA THR A 160 -16.92 12.05 6.44
C THR A 160 -17.58 13.18 5.67
N ARG A 161 -16.78 14.04 5.06
CA ARG A 161 -17.14 14.49 3.72
C ARG A 161 -16.21 13.74 2.75
N LEU A 162 -16.65 12.57 2.29
CA LEU A 162 -16.08 11.94 1.11
C LEU A 162 -16.40 12.82 -0.09
N ASN A 163 -15.41 13.57 -0.54
CA ASN A 163 -15.44 14.05 -1.91
C ASN A 163 -15.05 12.85 -2.78
N SER A 164 -15.93 12.43 -3.66
CA SER A 164 -15.73 11.31 -4.59
C SER A 164 -14.48 11.44 -5.49
N SER A 165 -13.89 12.61 -5.57
CA SER A 165 -12.61 12.87 -6.25
C SER A 165 -11.38 12.34 -5.51
N HIS A 166 -11.50 11.80 -4.29
CA HIS A 166 -10.38 11.30 -3.47
C HIS A 166 -10.32 9.77 -3.37
N LEU A 167 -11.15 9.04 -4.11
CA LEU A 167 -11.07 7.58 -4.23
C LEU A 167 -9.79 7.08 -4.92
N GLY A 168 -8.95 8.00 -5.44
CA GLY A 168 -7.67 7.68 -6.08
C GLY A 168 -6.49 7.37 -5.15
N ILE A 169 -6.65 7.44 -3.82
CA ILE A 169 -5.54 7.17 -2.87
C ILE A 169 -5.42 5.67 -2.54
N SER A 170 -6.32 4.82 -3.04
CA SER A 170 -6.36 3.39 -2.72
C SER A 170 -5.34 2.53 -3.45
N TYR A 171 -4.53 3.07 -4.32
CA TYR A 171 -3.41 2.37 -4.94
C TYR A 171 -2.09 2.90 -4.39
N ALA A 172 -1.77 2.53 -3.16
CA ALA A 172 -0.38 2.44 -2.79
C ALA A 172 0.22 1.31 -3.63
N VAL A 173 1.05 1.67 -4.61
CA VAL A 173 1.82 0.70 -5.38
C VAL A 173 2.75 0.00 -4.42
N PHE A 174 2.47 -1.28 -4.17
CA PHE A 174 3.36 -2.14 -3.42
C PHE A 174 4.46 -2.64 -4.35
N CYS A 175 5.68 -2.29 -4.06
CA CYS A 175 6.86 -3.05 -4.48
C CYS A 175 7.16 -4.14 -3.46
#